data_2e86f6b09dd561759c924009abff7aa2
#
_entry.id   2e86f6b09dd561759c924009abff7aa2
#
_cell.length_a   1.000
_cell.length_b   1.000
_cell.length_c   1.000
_cell.angle_alpha   90.00
_cell.angle_beta   90.00
_cell.angle_gamma   90.00
#
_symmetry.space_group_name_H-M   'P 1'
#
loop_
_entity.id
_entity.type
_entity.pdbx_description
1 polymer ?
#
loop_
_entity_poly.entity_id
_entity_poly.type
_entity_poly.pdbx_seq_one_letter_code
_entity_poly.pdbx_strand_id
1 'polypeptide(L)'
;MAADPRGALNPQVKVLFDMMAAGRATRVLEPKALREGLGALSALLAAGAPSVAATKMIEIPGPAGKIPARVYWPGDPKKGPYPVVVFFHGGGYVAMNLDTHDKICKQLCSGIGAVVVSVDYRLAPEARYPAPLDDCVAAYRWVAKNAAELSGDASRIAAGGDSAGGNATAAVTLKLLAAGEKLPRALLLLCPWLEMSLASESMKTFSPNDGVLDTEIMTFFRDCYVKPGDWADPFASPVRADVSKFPPTLVIAGAIDPLRDDALQFADKLKKAGREVQLSNYAGMPHDFMLFPGIDDGDRAVAEIVRYAKSKLA
;
A
#
# COMPACT_ATOMS: atom_id res chain seq x y z
N MET A 1 -6.92 14.58 -33.34
CA MET A 1 -6.92 14.27 -31.88
C MET A 1 -5.64 13.49 -31.59
N ALA A 2 -4.88 13.83 -30.56
CA ALA A 2 -3.72 13.04 -30.17
C ALA A 2 -4.19 11.61 -29.79
N ALA A 3 -3.37 10.59 -30.09
CA ALA A 3 -3.67 9.23 -29.70
C ALA A 3 -3.71 9.11 -28.17
N ASP A 4 -4.56 8.25 -27.63
CA ASP A 4 -4.62 8.00 -26.19
C ASP A 4 -3.28 7.40 -25.73
N PRO A 5 -2.57 8.04 -24.80
CA PRO A 5 -1.25 7.57 -24.36
C PRO A 5 -1.31 6.19 -23.66
N ARG A 6 -2.50 5.72 -23.25
CA ARG A 6 -2.73 4.40 -22.67
C ARG A 6 -2.79 3.28 -23.70
N GLY A 7 -2.94 3.62 -24.98
CA GLY A 7 -3.21 2.66 -26.04
C GLY A 7 -4.61 2.07 -25.97
N ALA A 8 -4.77 0.87 -26.53
CA ALA A 8 -6.02 0.12 -26.39
C ALA A 8 -6.14 -0.46 -24.97
N LEU A 9 -7.17 -0.01 -24.24
CA LEU A 9 -7.42 -0.48 -22.87
C LEU A 9 -7.80 -1.97 -22.87
N ASN A 10 -7.28 -2.69 -21.87
CA ASN A 10 -7.80 -4.02 -21.55
C ASN A 10 -9.31 -3.93 -21.28
N PRO A 11 -10.16 -4.83 -21.84
CA PRO A 11 -11.61 -4.77 -21.64
C PRO A 11 -12.05 -4.74 -20.17
N GLN A 12 -11.38 -5.45 -19.28
CA GLN A 12 -11.67 -5.45 -17.84
C GLN A 12 -11.34 -4.09 -17.19
N VAL A 13 -10.22 -3.48 -17.60
CA VAL A 13 -9.84 -2.13 -17.15
C VAL A 13 -10.82 -1.08 -17.69
N LYS A 14 -11.31 -1.25 -18.92
CA LYS A 14 -12.33 -0.35 -19.48
C LYS A 14 -13.60 -0.39 -18.63
N VAL A 15 -14.09 -1.57 -18.26
CA VAL A 15 -15.25 -1.72 -17.37
C VAL A 15 -15.02 -1.01 -16.04
N LEU A 16 -13.83 -1.19 -15.43
CA LEU A 16 -13.47 -0.48 -14.20
C LEU A 16 -13.53 1.04 -14.39
N PHE A 17 -12.93 1.57 -15.46
CA PHE A 17 -12.92 3.01 -15.72
C PHE A 17 -14.32 3.57 -15.98
N ASP A 18 -15.17 2.84 -16.71
CA ASP A 18 -16.56 3.23 -16.95
C ASP A 18 -17.35 3.31 -15.62
N MET A 19 -17.13 2.34 -14.70
CA MET A 19 -17.72 2.37 -13.35
C MET A 19 -17.23 3.55 -12.51
N MET A 20 -15.93 3.81 -12.50
CA MET A 20 -15.33 4.88 -11.71
C MET A 20 -15.66 6.27 -12.25
N ALA A 21 -15.87 6.41 -13.56
CA ALA A 21 -16.21 7.69 -14.20
C ALA A 21 -17.50 8.32 -13.63
N ALA A 22 -18.51 7.50 -13.34
CA ALA A 22 -19.77 7.97 -12.73
C ALA A 22 -19.53 8.56 -11.33
N GLY A 23 -18.71 7.91 -10.51
CA GLY A 23 -18.34 8.41 -9.18
C GLY A 23 -17.46 9.66 -9.24
N ARG A 24 -16.56 9.75 -10.25
CA ARG A 24 -15.71 10.91 -10.46
C ARG A 24 -16.53 12.19 -10.79
N ALA A 25 -17.57 12.06 -11.62
CA ALA A 25 -18.41 13.18 -12.02
C ALA A 25 -19.15 13.84 -10.84
N THR A 26 -19.38 13.11 -9.75
CA THR A 26 -20.07 13.59 -8.54
C THR A 26 -19.16 13.69 -7.32
N ARG A 27 -17.84 13.47 -7.51
CA ARG A 27 -16.87 13.47 -6.43
C ARG A 27 -16.76 14.85 -5.76
N VAL A 28 -16.88 14.86 -4.44
CA VAL A 28 -16.63 16.02 -3.60
C VAL A 28 -15.28 15.84 -2.92
N LEU A 29 -14.34 16.75 -3.18
CA LEU A 29 -13.00 16.74 -2.57
C LEU A 29 -13.07 17.35 -1.17
N GLU A 30 -13.65 16.58 -0.26
CA GLU A 30 -13.77 16.86 1.16
C GLU A 30 -13.51 15.55 1.90
N PRO A 31 -12.71 15.54 3.00
CA PRO A 31 -12.23 14.30 3.63
C PRO A 31 -13.37 13.35 4.03
N LYS A 32 -14.42 13.87 4.64
CA LYS A 32 -15.57 13.06 5.08
C LYS A 32 -16.31 12.44 3.89
N ALA A 33 -16.61 13.23 2.86
CA ALA A 33 -17.30 12.76 1.67
C ALA A 33 -16.51 11.69 0.93
N LEU A 34 -15.18 11.87 0.82
CA LEU A 34 -14.29 10.86 0.22
C LEU A 34 -14.25 9.56 1.03
N ARG A 35 -14.17 9.64 2.36
CA ARG A 35 -14.19 8.46 3.24
C ARG A 35 -15.51 7.69 3.12
N GLU A 36 -16.64 8.40 3.09
CA GLU A 36 -17.95 7.80 2.88
C GLU A 36 -18.07 7.15 1.49
N GLY A 37 -17.67 7.87 0.44
CA GLY A 37 -17.72 7.37 -0.94
C GLY A 37 -16.82 6.16 -1.18
N LEU A 38 -15.56 6.22 -0.76
CA LEU A 38 -14.62 5.11 -0.90
C LEU A 38 -14.95 3.96 0.06
N GLY A 39 -15.45 4.27 1.26
CA GLY A 39 -15.96 3.27 2.21
C GLY A 39 -17.14 2.47 1.64
N ALA A 40 -18.00 3.10 0.85
CA ALA A 40 -19.12 2.41 0.18
C ALA A 40 -18.65 1.35 -0.83
N LEU A 41 -17.39 1.43 -1.31
CA LEU A 41 -16.80 0.41 -2.19
C LEU A 41 -16.35 -0.85 -1.42
N SER A 42 -16.34 -0.84 -0.09
CA SER A 42 -15.81 -1.97 0.71
C SER A 42 -16.46 -3.30 0.34
N ALA A 43 -17.78 -3.34 0.15
CA ALA A 43 -18.49 -4.57 -0.24
C ALA A 43 -18.07 -5.08 -1.62
N LEU A 44 -17.85 -4.18 -2.58
CA LEU A 44 -17.35 -4.51 -3.91
C LEU A 44 -15.91 -5.03 -3.83
N LEU A 45 -15.03 -4.33 -3.13
CA LEU A 45 -13.63 -4.70 -2.99
C LEU A 45 -13.46 -6.00 -2.20
N ALA A 46 -14.36 -6.30 -1.26
CA ALA A 46 -14.35 -7.56 -0.52
C ALA A 46 -14.87 -8.77 -1.31
N ALA A 47 -15.48 -8.56 -2.49
CA ALA A 47 -16.03 -9.64 -3.30
C ALA A 47 -14.96 -10.69 -3.66
N GLY A 48 -15.27 -11.98 -3.42
CA GLY A 48 -14.36 -13.09 -3.69
C GLY A 48 -13.19 -13.20 -2.69
N ALA A 49 -13.26 -12.53 -1.53
CA ALA A 49 -12.24 -12.68 -0.49
C ALA A 49 -12.16 -14.15 -0.01
N PRO A 50 -10.96 -14.72 0.11
CA PRO A 50 -10.80 -16.07 0.64
C PRO A 50 -11.13 -16.12 2.14
N SER A 51 -11.47 -17.31 2.62
CA SER A 51 -11.59 -17.55 4.05
C SER A 51 -10.23 -17.57 4.74
N VAL A 52 -10.16 -17.09 5.97
CA VAL A 52 -9.03 -17.22 6.89
C VAL A 52 -9.51 -17.91 8.17
N ALA A 53 -8.60 -18.50 8.94
CA ALA A 53 -8.99 -19.28 10.12
C ALA A 53 -9.59 -18.42 11.23
N ALA A 54 -9.11 -17.22 11.42
CA ALA A 54 -9.63 -16.27 12.39
C ALA A 54 -9.30 -14.82 12.02
N THR A 55 -10.12 -13.88 12.50
CA THR A 55 -9.84 -12.44 12.49
C THR A 55 -10.15 -11.85 13.86
N LYS A 56 -9.40 -10.83 14.26
CA LYS A 56 -9.62 -10.11 15.52
C LYS A 56 -9.18 -8.66 15.41
N MET A 57 -9.99 -7.77 15.95
CA MET A 57 -9.55 -6.39 16.19
C MET A 57 -8.70 -6.32 17.45
N ILE A 58 -7.59 -5.60 17.36
CA ILE A 58 -6.69 -5.30 18.49
C ILE A 58 -6.46 -3.79 18.56
N GLU A 59 -5.93 -3.33 19.68
CA GLU A 59 -5.51 -1.96 19.90
C GLU A 59 -4.00 -1.94 20.20
N ILE A 60 -3.23 -1.28 19.37
CA ILE A 60 -1.79 -1.13 19.49
C ILE A 60 -1.50 0.20 20.20
N PRO A 61 -0.63 0.27 21.22
CA PRO A 61 -0.19 1.53 21.79
C PRO A 61 0.52 2.41 20.75
N GLY A 62 0.01 3.61 20.52
CA GLY A 62 0.56 4.57 19.56
C GLY A 62 0.97 5.89 20.25
N PRO A 63 1.60 6.81 19.50
CA PRO A 63 2.13 8.06 20.03
C PRO A 63 1.06 9.06 20.47
N ALA A 64 -0.17 8.93 19.99
CA ALA A 64 -1.28 9.82 20.35
C ALA A 64 -2.50 9.06 20.89
N GLY A 65 -2.33 7.81 21.30
CA GLY A 65 -3.39 6.95 21.80
C GLY A 65 -3.31 5.55 21.22
N LYS A 66 -4.43 4.85 21.20
CA LYS A 66 -4.52 3.50 20.66
C LYS A 66 -4.68 3.54 19.14
N ILE A 67 -3.95 2.69 18.43
CA ILE A 67 -4.05 2.48 16.99
C ILE A 67 -4.85 1.19 16.79
N PRO A 68 -6.04 1.23 16.16
CA PRO A 68 -6.76 0.01 15.82
C PRO A 68 -5.99 -0.80 14.78
N ALA A 69 -6.06 -2.13 14.88
CA ALA A 69 -5.52 -3.01 13.85
C ALA A 69 -6.37 -4.28 13.74
N ARG A 70 -6.45 -4.84 12.54
CA ARG A 70 -7.10 -6.12 12.30
C ARG A 70 -6.05 -7.19 12.05
N VAL A 71 -6.12 -8.26 12.83
CA VAL A 71 -5.23 -9.40 12.69
C VAL A 71 -5.98 -10.53 12.00
N TYR A 72 -5.31 -11.18 11.05
CA TYR A 72 -5.81 -12.34 10.31
C TYR A 72 -4.86 -13.52 10.52
N TRP A 73 -5.39 -14.70 10.81
CA TRP A 73 -4.61 -15.92 11.00
C TRP A 73 -4.87 -16.93 9.86
N PRO A 74 -3.81 -17.50 9.27
CA PRO A 74 -3.93 -18.48 8.19
C PRO A 74 -4.38 -19.86 8.69
N GLY A 75 -4.20 -20.14 9.95
CA GLY A 75 -4.53 -21.38 10.64
C GLY A 75 -4.89 -21.12 12.09
N ASP A 76 -5.02 -22.20 12.89
CA ASP A 76 -5.31 -22.11 14.32
C ASP A 76 -4.30 -21.18 15.02
N PRO A 77 -4.76 -20.08 15.66
CA PRO A 77 -3.86 -19.18 16.38
C PRO A 77 -3.01 -19.85 17.47
N LYS A 78 -3.36 -21.07 17.89
CA LYS A 78 -2.58 -21.85 18.87
C LYS A 78 -1.44 -22.66 18.26
N LYS A 79 -1.35 -22.74 16.93
CA LYS A 79 -0.39 -23.60 16.20
C LYS A 79 0.79 -22.87 15.58
N GLY A 80 1.03 -21.60 15.88
CA GLY A 80 2.20 -20.85 15.38
C GLY A 80 3.55 -21.47 15.81
N PRO A 81 4.68 -20.80 15.53
CA PRO A 81 4.74 -19.42 15.04
C PRO A 81 4.63 -19.31 13.52
N TYR A 82 3.72 -18.47 13.07
CA TYR A 82 3.56 -18.13 11.66
C TYR A 82 4.50 -16.97 11.23
N PRO A 83 4.91 -16.86 9.96
CA PRO A 83 5.43 -15.59 9.45
C PRO A 83 4.43 -14.47 9.68
N VAL A 84 4.90 -13.22 9.65
CA VAL A 84 4.04 -12.05 9.87
C VAL A 84 4.17 -11.08 8.70
N VAL A 85 3.06 -10.46 8.29
CA VAL A 85 3.04 -9.32 7.38
C VAL A 85 2.35 -8.16 8.10
N VAL A 86 3.05 -7.04 8.25
CA VAL A 86 2.43 -5.77 8.68
C VAL A 86 2.01 -5.04 7.42
N PHE A 87 0.73 -4.72 7.31
CA PHE A 87 0.14 -4.13 6.11
C PHE A 87 -0.43 -2.74 6.41
N PHE A 88 -0.04 -1.76 5.59
CA PHE A 88 -0.55 -0.40 5.62
C PHE A 88 -1.40 -0.15 4.38
N HIS A 89 -2.65 0.24 4.59
CA HIS A 89 -3.59 0.46 3.49
C HIS A 89 -3.29 1.73 2.69
N GLY A 90 -3.74 1.79 1.44
CA GLY A 90 -3.73 2.97 0.59
C GLY A 90 -4.78 4.01 0.96
N GLY A 91 -5.06 4.94 0.03
CA GLY A 91 -6.07 5.99 0.21
C GLY A 91 -5.49 7.38 0.48
N GLY A 92 -4.26 7.66 0.01
CA GLY A 92 -3.65 8.99 0.03
C GLY A 92 -3.38 9.56 1.42
N TYR A 93 -3.34 8.74 2.46
CA TYR A 93 -3.32 9.12 3.87
C TYR A 93 -4.58 9.87 4.34
N VAL A 94 -5.63 9.96 3.52
CA VAL A 94 -6.85 10.74 3.80
C VAL A 94 -8.08 9.87 3.92
N ALA A 95 -8.12 8.76 3.19
CA ALA A 95 -9.31 7.93 3.07
C ALA A 95 -8.95 6.43 3.09
N MET A 96 -9.96 5.57 2.89
CA MET A 96 -9.89 4.13 3.01
C MET A 96 -9.65 3.67 4.45
N ASN A 97 -9.66 2.35 4.67
CA ASN A 97 -9.61 1.75 6.00
C ASN A 97 -9.40 0.23 5.93
N LEU A 98 -9.54 -0.44 7.08
CA LEU A 98 -9.39 -1.89 7.20
C LEU A 98 -10.41 -2.69 6.36
N ASP A 99 -11.62 -2.16 6.14
CA ASP A 99 -12.68 -2.86 5.40
C ASP A 99 -12.43 -2.82 3.89
N THR A 100 -11.94 -1.69 3.37
CA THR A 100 -11.58 -1.56 1.95
C THR A 100 -10.43 -2.48 1.55
N HIS A 101 -9.56 -2.86 2.49
CA HIS A 101 -8.38 -3.71 2.27
C HIS A 101 -8.54 -5.13 2.86
N ASP A 102 -9.74 -5.50 3.30
CA ASP A 102 -10.00 -6.81 3.90
C ASP A 102 -9.64 -7.98 2.97
N LYS A 103 -10.01 -7.87 1.67
CA LYS A 103 -9.74 -8.92 0.67
C LYS A 103 -8.24 -9.14 0.47
N ILE A 104 -7.48 -8.08 0.20
CA ILE A 104 -6.03 -8.23 -0.04
C ILE A 104 -5.33 -8.78 1.20
N CYS A 105 -5.70 -8.35 2.41
CA CYS A 105 -5.16 -8.89 3.65
C CYS A 105 -5.48 -10.37 3.83
N LYS A 106 -6.69 -10.81 3.50
CA LYS A 106 -7.09 -12.23 3.51
C LYS A 106 -6.34 -13.04 2.45
N GLN A 107 -6.16 -12.50 1.24
CA GLN A 107 -5.39 -13.14 0.17
C GLN A 107 -3.92 -13.33 0.57
N LEU A 108 -3.30 -12.31 1.16
CA LEU A 108 -1.94 -12.42 1.70
C LEU A 108 -1.88 -13.43 2.84
N CYS A 109 -2.81 -13.36 3.78
CA CYS A 109 -2.87 -14.26 4.93
C CYS A 109 -2.95 -15.73 4.49
N SER A 110 -3.97 -16.08 3.70
CA SER A 110 -4.20 -17.46 3.25
C SER A 110 -3.14 -17.91 2.26
N GLY A 111 -2.76 -17.04 1.31
CA GLY A 111 -1.80 -17.35 0.26
C GLY A 111 -0.39 -17.56 0.79
N ILE A 112 0.11 -16.71 1.66
CA ILE A 112 1.45 -16.80 2.24
C ILE A 112 1.48 -17.88 3.34
N GLY A 113 0.40 -18.06 4.07
CA GLY A 113 0.37 -18.82 5.32
C GLY A 113 0.95 -17.99 6.47
N ALA A 114 0.70 -16.70 6.49
CA ALA A 114 1.24 -15.74 7.45
C ALA A 114 0.12 -15.07 8.26
N VAL A 115 0.42 -14.69 9.49
CA VAL A 115 -0.40 -13.71 10.20
C VAL A 115 -0.27 -12.36 9.49
N VAL A 116 -1.40 -11.72 9.17
CA VAL A 116 -1.41 -10.36 8.63
C VAL A 116 -1.96 -9.41 9.68
N VAL A 117 -1.25 -8.32 9.93
CA VAL A 117 -1.67 -7.22 10.80
C VAL A 117 -1.91 -6.00 9.95
N SER A 118 -3.19 -5.70 9.67
CA SER A 118 -3.60 -4.50 8.93
C SER A 118 -3.81 -3.35 9.92
N VAL A 119 -3.13 -2.23 9.69
CA VAL A 119 -3.04 -1.11 10.63
C VAL A 119 -3.96 0.02 10.20
N ASP A 120 -4.82 0.50 11.13
CA ASP A 120 -5.71 1.63 10.93
C ASP A 120 -5.05 2.89 11.50
N TYR A 121 -4.05 3.39 10.79
CA TYR A 121 -3.31 4.57 11.17
C TYR A 121 -4.16 5.84 11.04
N ARG A 122 -3.87 6.88 11.83
CA ARG A 122 -4.59 8.16 11.77
C ARG A 122 -4.51 8.79 10.38
N LEU A 123 -5.60 9.40 9.96
CA LEU A 123 -5.75 10.02 8.65
C LEU A 123 -5.64 11.54 8.70
N ALA A 124 -5.15 12.10 7.60
CA ALA A 124 -5.16 13.52 7.33
C ALA A 124 -6.55 13.99 6.82
N PRO A 125 -6.91 15.26 6.98
CA PRO A 125 -6.12 16.37 7.50
C PRO A 125 -6.10 16.46 9.04
N GLU A 126 -6.86 15.64 9.75
CA GLU A 126 -6.94 15.68 11.23
C GLU A 126 -5.58 15.32 11.86
N ALA A 127 -4.86 14.39 11.24
CA ALA A 127 -3.50 14.02 11.61
C ALA A 127 -2.59 14.15 10.39
N ARG A 128 -1.95 15.31 10.24
CA ARG A 128 -1.03 15.57 9.13
C ARG A 128 0.32 14.90 9.35
N TYR A 129 1.12 14.78 8.30
CA TYR A 129 2.52 14.38 8.36
C TYR A 129 3.26 15.12 9.49
N PRO A 130 4.06 14.40 10.33
CA PRO A 130 4.38 12.97 10.22
C PRO A 130 3.44 12.01 11.00
N ALA A 131 2.33 12.46 11.56
CA ALA A 131 1.52 11.68 12.53
C ALA A 131 1.01 10.32 12.00
N PRO A 132 0.52 10.16 10.75
CA PRO A 132 0.17 8.85 10.21
C PRO A 132 1.38 7.92 10.10
N LEU A 133 2.54 8.45 9.69
CA LEU A 133 3.78 7.68 9.63
C LEU A 133 4.24 7.24 11.01
N ASP A 134 4.14 8.10 12.02
CA ASP A 134 4.53 7.76 13.40
C ASP A 134 3.66 6.63 13.96
N ASP A 135 2.38 6.57 13.60
CA ASP A 135 1.50 5.45 13.93
C ASP A 135 1.96 4.15 13.23
N CYS A 136 2.28 4.22 11.94
CA CYS A 136 2.80 3.06 11.19
C CYS A 136 4.10 2.53 11.78
N VAL A 137 5.02 3.41 12.19
CA VAL A 137 6.27 3.05 12.86
C VAL A 137 5.99 2.39 14.22
N ALA A 138 5.10 2.98 15.02
CA ALA A 138 4.72 2.44 16.32
C ALA A 138 4.07 1.06 16.18
N ALA A 139 3.18 0.90 15.21
CA ALA A 139 2.53 -0.37 14.94
C ALA A 139 3.53 -1.46 14.50
N TYR A 140 4.42 -1.15 13.57
CA TYR A 140 5.47 -2.10 13.16
C TYR A 140 6.35 -2.53 14.35
N ARG A 141 6.83 -1.58 15.15
CA ARG A 141 7.65 -1.85 16.34
C ARG A 141 6.91 -2.72 17.34
N TRP A 142 5.63 -2.42 17.59
CA TRP A 142 4.81 -3.20 18.49
C TRP A 142 4.65 -4.64 17.99
N VAL A 143 4.33 -4.83 16.70
CA VAL A 143 4.22 -6.18 16.10
C VAL A 143 5.55 -6.93 16.19
N ALA A 144 6.66 -6.29 15.89
CA ALA A 144 7.99 -6.91 15.97
C ALA A 144 8.34 -7.36 17.39
N LYS A 145 7.92 -6.60 18.40
CA LYS A 145 8.14 -6.91 19.82
C LYS A 145 7.17 -7.99 20.34
N ASN A 146 5.92 -7.96 19.89
CA ASN A 146 4.82 -8.77 20.44
C ASN A 146 4.35 -9.86 19.47
N ALA A 147 5.16 -10.22 18.45
CA ALA A 147 4.77 -11.22 17.44
C ALA A 147 4.27 -12.52 18.06
N ALA A 148 4.90 -12.99 19.13
CA ALA A 148 4.51 -14.22 19.83
C ALA A 148 3.07 -14.18 20.39
N GLU A 149 2.58 -13.02 20.82
CA GLU A 149 1.19 -12.84 21.29
C GLU A 149 0.18 -13.01 20.15
N LEU A 150 0.64 -12.79 18.90
CA LEU A 150 -0.12 -12.99 17.68
C LEU A 150 0.13 -14.37 17.05
N SER A 151 0.83 -15.27 17.74
CA SER A 151 1.29 -16.56 17.19
C SER A 151 2.22 -16.39 15.98
N GLY A 152 2.91 -15.25 15.93
CA GLY A 152 3.85 -14.86 14.89
C GLY A 152 5.30 -15.08 15.28
N ASP A 153 6.16 -15.16 14.28
CA ASP A 153 7.62 -15.25 14.42
C ASP A 153 8.27 -13.89 14.16
N ALA A 154 8.81 -13.28 15.21
CA ALA A 154 9.51 -11.98 15.14
C ALA A 154 10.77 -12.00 14.25
N SER A 155 11.26 -13.17 13.86
CA SER A 155 12.38 -13.31 12.94
C SER A 155 11.95 -13.30 11.47
N ARG A 156 10.64 -13.49 11.18
CA ARG A 156 10.06 -13.64 9.85
C ARG A 156 8.94 -12.62 9.62
N ILE A 157 9.27 -11.32 9.66
CA ILE A 157 8.33 -10.22 9.46
C ILE A 157 8.62 -9.54 8.12
N ALA A 158 7.61 -9.43 7.26
CA ALA A 158 7.59 -8.52 6.11
C ALA A 158 6.72 -7.29 6.43
N ALA A 159 6.95 -6.21 5.70
CA ALA A 159 6.06 -5.06 5.69
C ALA A 159 5.57 -4.81 4.26
N GLY A 160 4.34 -4.33 4.12
CA GLY A 160 3.80 -4.04 2.80
C GLY A 160 2.62 -3.08 2.85
N GLY A 161 2.27 -2.58 1.68
CA GLY A 161 1.12 -1.70 1.49
C GLY A 161 1.02 -1.22 0.05
N ASP A 162 -0.13 -0.69 -0.28
CA ASP A 162 -0.47 -0.14 -1.58
C ASP A 162 -0.49 1.39 -1.56
N SER A 163 -0.15 2.03 -2.67
CA SER A 163 -0.27 3.50 -2.81
C SER A 163 0.41 4.27 -1.66
N ALA A 164 -0.35 5.04 -0.87
CA ALA A 164 0.13 5.69 0.36
C ALA A 164 0.64 4.68 1.40
N GLY A 165 0.07 3.49 1.49
CA GLY A 165 0.58 2.40 2.34
C GLY A 165 1.92 1.85 1.86
N GLY A 166 2.17 1.86 0.56
CA GLY A 166 3.50 1.59 -0.03
C GLY A 166 4.51 2.66 0.38
N ASN A 167 4.11 3.94 0.39
CA ASN A 167 4.91 5.03 0.96
C ASN A 167 5.20 4.79 2.43
N ALA A 168 4.17 4.52 3.25
CA ALA A 168 4.33 4.24 4.67
C ALA A 168 5.29 3.08 4.91
N THR A 169 5.23 2.01 4.11
CA THR A 169 6.14 0.85 4.19
C THR A 169 7.60 1.26 3.97
N ALA A 170 7.88 2.04 2.93
CA ALA A 170 9.22 2.55 2.64
C ALA A 170 9.70 3.52 3.74
N ALA A 171 8.84 4.44 4.17
CA ALA A 171 9.16 5.42 5.20
C ALA A 171 9.37 4.79 6.59
N VAL A 172 8.58 3.79 6.97
CA VAL A 172 8.81 2.97 8.18
C VAL A 172 10.20 2.33 8.13
N THR A 173 10.58 1.75 6.98
CA THR A 173 11.91 1.15 6.79
C THR A 173 13.02 2.18 7.00
N LEU A 174 12.87 3.39 6.46
CA LEU A 174 13.81 4.49 6.67
C LEU A 174 13.92 4.92 8.15
N LYS A 175 12.78 5.00 8.86
CA LYS A 175 12.77 5.32 10.30
C LYS A 175 13.49 4.26 11.13
N LEU A 176 13.29 2.98 10.80
CA LEU A 176 13.98 1.87 11.45
C LEU A 176 15.50 1.91 11.16
N LEU A 177 15.90 2.19 9.90
CA LEU A 177 17.30 2.37 9.53
C LEU A 177 17.97 3.51 10.31
N ALA A 178 17.30 4.66 10.39
CA ALA A 178 17.81 5.82 11.13
C ALA A 178 17.97 5.54 12.63
N ALA A 179 17.15 4.65 13.18
CA ALA A 179 17.21 4.23 14.57
C ALA A 179 18.16 3.03 14.81
N GLY A 180 18.76 2.45 13.79
CA GLY A 180 19.60 1.25 13.90
C GLY A 180 18.84 0.00 14.32
N GLU A 181 17.53 -0.06 14.03
CA GLU A 181 16.64 -1.14 14.42
C GLU A 181 16.62 -2.26 13.36
N LYS A 182 16.12 -3.45 13.78
CA LYS A 182 15.94 -4.59 12.89
C LYS A 182 14.90 -4.27 11.82
N LEU A 183 15.26 -4.49 10.55
CA LEU A 183 14.39 -4.26 9.40
C LEU A 183 13.45 -5.44 9.13
N PRO A 184 12.37 -5.21 8.38
CA PRO A 184 11.59 -6.28 7.76
C PRO A 184 12.48 -7.21 6.93
N ARG A 185 12.15 -8.50 6.83
CA ARG A 185 12.85 -9.42 5.93
C ARG A 185 12.61 -9.12 4.45
N ALA A 186 11.46 -8.54 4.14
CA ALA A 186 11.12 -8.11 2.80
C ALA A 186 10.09 -6.97 2.83
N LEU A 187 10.08 -6.17 1.76
CA LEU A 187 9.06 -5.16 1.51
C LEU A 187 8.18 -5.54 0.32
N LEU A 188 6.89 -5.24 0.44
CA LEU A 188 5.87 -5.42 -0.60
C LEU A 188 5.30 -4.05 -0.93
N LEU A 189 5.82 -3.40 -1.97
CA LEU A 189 5.43 -2.06 -2.39
C LEU A 189 4.48 -2.17 -3.61
N LEU A 190 3.20 -1.95 -3.39
CA LEU A 190 2.15 -2.14 -4.38
C LEU A 190 1.72 -0.78 -4.92
N CYS A 191 1.95 -0.48 -6.19
CA CYS A 191 1.66 0.82 -6.82
C CYS A 191 2.04 2.03 -5.93
N PRO A 192 3.26 2.07 -5.35
CA PRO A 192 3.56 2.96 -4.23
C PRO A 192 3.65 4.43 -4.64
N TRP A 193 3.08 5.33 -3.82
CA TRP A 193 3.24 6.78 -3.96
C TRP A 193 4.51 7.26 -3.23
N LEU A 194 5.61 7.47 -3.94
CA LEU A 194 6.91 7.70 -3.32
C LEU A 194 7.49 9.10 -3.52
N GLU A 195 6.79 9.99 -4.25
CA GLU A 195 7.21 11.37 -4.50
C GLU A 195 6.04 12.35 -4.33
N MET A 196 6.14 13.23 -3.34
CA MET A 196 5.07 14.18 -3.02
C MET A 196 4.95 15.34 -4.03
N SER A 197 5.94 15.60 -4.87
CA SER A 197 5.89 16.71 -5.84
C SER A 197 4.85 16.52 -6.95
N LEU A 198 4.42 15.29 -7.22
CA LEU A 198 3.51 14.94 -8.31
C LEU A 198 4.00 15.39 -9.68
N ALA A 199 5.32 15.49 -9.87
CA ALA A 199 5.93 16.08 -11.07
C ALA A 199 6.39 15.04 -12.09
N SER A 200 6.14 13.73 -11.85
CA SER A 200 6.56 12.65 -12.73
C SER A 200 5.91 12.73 -14.11
N GLU A 201 6.55 12.12 -15.11
CA GLU A 201 6.00 12.09 -16.47
C GLU A 201 4.74 11.22 -16.55
N SER A 202 4.70 10.11 -15.81
CA SER A 202 3.49 9.27 -15.72
C SER A 202 2.29 10.02 -15.11
N MET A 203 2.54 10.89 -14.11
CA MET A 203 1.49 11.72 -13.53
C MET A 203 0.90 12.66 -14.61
N LYS A 204 1.73 13.33 -15.39
CA LYS A 204 1.27 14.23 -16.47
C LYS A 204 0.57 13.49 -17.60
N THR A 205 1.08 12.31 -17.94
CA THR A 205 0.61 11.53 -19.09
C THR A 205 -0.70 10.83 -18.84
N PHE A 206 -0.82 10.17 -17.67
CA PHE A 206 -1.94 9.25 -17.42
C PHE A 206 -3.05 9.88 -16.59
N SER A 207 -2.76 10.76 -15.64
CA SER A 207 -3.78 11.30 -14.73
C SER A 207 -4.94 12.03 -15.40
N PRO A 208 -4.79 12.72 -16.56
CA PRO A 208 -5.91 13.36 -17.22
C PRO A 208 -7.02 12.40 -17.65
N ASN A 209 -6.65 11.15 -17.94
CA ASN A 209 -7.55 10.12 -18.47
C ASN A 209 -7.66 8.88 -17.55
N ASP A 210 -7.03 8.90 -16.38
CA ASP A 210 -7.10 7.78 -15.45
C ASP A 210 -8.47 7.72 -14.77
N GLY A 211 -9.02 6.52 -14.65
CA GLY A 211 -10.32 6.31 -14.00
C GLY A 211 -10.22 6.22 -12.48
N VAL A 212 -9.03 5.94 -11.95
CA VAL A 212 -8.79 5.69 -10.52
C VAL A 212 -8.13 6.90 -9.85
N LEU A 213 -7.01 7.38 -10.41
CA LEU A 213 -6.25 8.53 -9.92
C LEU A 213 -6.18 9.64 -10.95
N ASP A 214 -6.48 10.86 -10.53
CA ASP A 214 -6.24 12.06 -11.33
C ASP A 214 -5.41 13.09 -10.55
N THR A 215 -4.92 14.11 -11.26
CA THR A 215 -4.10 15.17 -10.64
C THR A 215 -4.85 15.89 -9.53
N GLU A 216 -6.18 16.06 -9.67
CA GLU A 216 -7.00 16.80 -8.71
C GLU A 216 -7.05 16.07 -7.37
N ILE A 217 -7.37 14.76 -7.38
CA ILE A 217 -7.43 13.98 -6.14
C ILE A 217 -6.04 13.79 -5.52
N MET A 218 -5.00 13.60 -6.34
CA MET A 218 -3.63 13.47 -5.84
C MET A 218 -3.13 14.76 -5.19
N THR A 219 -3.45 15.92 -5.78
CA THR A 219 -3.17 17.23 -5.20
C THR A 219 -3.90 17.40 -3.88
N PHE A 220 -5.19 17.04 -3.83
CA PHE A 220 -5.98 17.10 -2.62
C PHE A 220 -5.40 16.20 -1.51
N PHE A 221 -5.06 14.95 -1.80
CA PHE A 221 -4.43 14.05 -0.84
C PHE A 221 -3.11 14.60 -0.30
N ARG A 222 -2.23 15.05 -1.19
CA ARG A 222 -0.96 15.66 -0.80
C ARG A 222 -1.17 16.85 0.13
N ASP A 223 -2.04 17.78 -0.25
CA ASP A 223 -2.24 19.04 0.48
C ASP A 223 -2.95 18.82 1.83
N CYS A 224 -3.76 17.75 1.96
CA CYS A 224 -4.26 17.29 3.24
C CYS A 224 -3.15 16.69 4.11
N TYR A 225 -2.26 15.86 3.54
CA TYR A 225 -1.28 15.07 4.26
C TYR A 225 -0.03 15.87 4.66
N VAL A 226 0.62 16.54 3.69
CA VAL A 226 1.94 17.14 3.87
C VAL A 226 1.94 18.62 3.50
N LYS A 227 2.73 19.43 4.24
CA LYS A 227 2.90 20.85 3.90
C LYS A 227 3.90 21.01 2.74
N PRO A 228 3.81 22.10 1.94
CA PRO A 228 4.72 22.32 0.81
C PRO A 228 6.21 22.26 1.17
N GLY A 229 6.61 22.74 2.36
CA GLY A 229 7.99 22.71 2.82
C GLY A 229 8.54 21.30 3.10
N ASP A 230 7.64 20.31 3.31
CA ASP A 230 8.02 18.96 3.69
C ASP A 230 8.00 17.98 2.51
N TRP A 231 7.65 18.43 1.28
CA TRP A 231 7.57 17.53 0.12
C TRP A 231 8.89 16.85 -0.22
N ALA A 232 10.02 17.50 0.06
CA ALA A 232 11.35 16.97 -0.21
C ALA A 232 11.91 16.14 0.95
N ASP A 233 11.21 16.03 2.08
CA ASP A 233 11.62 15.19 3.19
C ASP A 233 11.65 13.72 2.75
N PRO A 234 12.79 13.01 2.90
CA PRO A 234 12.90 11.60 2.50
C PRO A 234 11.92 10.66 3.21
N PHE A 235 11.37 11.04 4.35
CA PHE A 235 10.34 10.27 5.03
C PHE A 235 8.94 10.53 4.45
N ALA A 236 8.70 11.65 3.78
CA ALA A 236 7.48 11.92 3.02
C ALA A 236 7.61 11.42 1.56
N SER A 237 8.80 11.61 0.97
CA SER A 237 9.13 11.21 -0.41
C SER A 237 10.29 10.20 -0.44
N PRO A 238 10.05 8.92 -0.15
CA PRO A 238 11.09 7.89 -0.04
C PRO A 238 11.98 7.71 -1.27
N VAL A 239 11.52 8.09 -2.46
CA VAL A 239 12.36 8.06 -3.66
C VAL A 239 13.60 8.96 -3.52
N ARG A 240 13.59 9.95 -2.63
CA ARG A 240 14.70 10.86 -2.35
C ARG A 240 15.71 10.33 -1.32
N ALA A 241 15.35 9.27 -0.59
CA ALA A 241 16.16 8.72 0.49
C ALA A 241 17.39 7.93 0.00
N ASP A 242 18.36 7.72 0.88
CA ASP A 242 19.36 6.67 0.69
C ASP A 242 18.73 5.29 0.92
N VAL A 243 18.81 4.42 -0.10
CA VAL A 243 18.25 3.08 -0.08
C VAL A 243 19.32 1.97 0.00
N SER A 244 20.57 2.33 0.24
CA SER A 244 21.72 1.42 0.21
C SER A 244 21.65 0.27 1.22
N LYS A 245 20.78 0.39 2.24
CA LYS A 245 20.57 -0.63 3.28
C LYS A 245 19.16 -1.22 3.28
N PHE A 246 18.37 -0.97 2.23
CA PHE A 246 17.03 -1.53 2.13
C PHE A 246 17.03 -3.07 2.05
N PRO A 247 16.04 -3.72 2.66
CA PRO A 247 15.89 -5.18 2.55
C PRO A 247 15.42 -5.59 1.15
N PRO A 248 15.38 -6.89 0.84
CA PRO A 248 14.76 -7.41 -0.39
C PRO A 248 13.38 -6.81 -0.60
N THR A 249 13.11 -6.28 -1.79
CA THR A 249 11.90 -5.51 -2.09
C THR A 249 11.20 -6.01 -3.34
N LEU A 250 9.91 -6.28 -3.27
CA LEU A 250 9.03 -6.42 -4.42
C LEU A 250 8.34 -5.08 -4.69
N VAL A 251 8.37 -4.65 -5.95
CA VAL A 251 7.64 -3.47 -6.43
C VAL A 251 6.68 -3.92 -7.53
N ILE A 252 5.38 -3.72 -7.31
CA ILE A 252 4.34 -3.90 -8.32
C ILE A 252 3.94 -2.53 -8.84
N ALA A 253 3.82 -2.38 -10.15
CA ALA A 253 3.37 -1.15 -10.80
C ALA A 253 2.36 -1.46 -11.90
N GLY A 254 1.42 -0.56 -12.14
CA GLY A 254 0.58 -0.52 -13.33
C GLY A 254 1.24 0.31 -14.43
N ALA A 255 1.26 -0.18 -15.67
CA ALA A 255 1.95 0.52 -16.75
C ALA A 255 1.25 1.81 -17.20
N ILE A 256 -0.03 1.98 -16.89
CA ILE A 256 -0.81 3.20 -17.14
C ILE A 256 -1.20 3.93 -15.84
N ASP A 257 -0.55 3.59 -14.72
CA ASP A 257 -0.73 4.23 -13.42
C ASP A 257 -0.05 5.61 -13.41
N PRO A 258 -0.72 6.69 -12.97
CA PRO A 258 -0.08 7.98 -12.71
C PRO A 258 1.13 7.91 -11.78
N LEU A 259 1.19 6.95 -10.85
CA LEU A 259 2.30 6.73 -9.92
C LEU A 259 3.36 5.74 -10.46
N ARG A 260 3.23 5.27 -11.69
CA ARG A 260 4.18 4.31 -12.29
C ARG A 260 5.64 4.74 -12.14
N ASP A 261 5.94 5.99 -12.46
CA ASP A 261 7.33 6.46 -12.48
C ASP A 261 7.95 6.51 -11.08
N ASP A 262 7.16 6.72 -10.03
CA ASP A 262 7.61 6.63 -8.65
C ASP A 262 8.14 5.21 -8.35
N ALA A 263 7.35 4.20 -8.72
CA ALA A 263 7.70 2.79 -8.57
C ALA A 263 8.96 2.41 -9.37
N LEU A 264 9.02 2.81 -10.65
CA LEU A 264 10.15 2.50 -11.53
C LEU A 264 11.44 3.16 -11.06
N GLN A 265 11.39 4.45 -10.69
CA GLN A 265 12.55 5.20 -10.19
C GLN A 265 13.07 4.61 -8.89
N PHE A 266 12.18 4.22 -7.99
CA PHE A 266 12.58 3.61 -6.72
C PHE A 266 13.21 2.24 -6.91
N ALA A 267 12.66 1.40 -7.78
CA ALA A 267 13.22 0.10 -8.11
C ALA A 267 14.60 0.23 -8.78
N ASP A 268 14.77 1.19 -9.71
CA ASP A 268 16.07 1.49 -10.32
C ASP A 268 17.09 1.97 -9.29
N LYS A 269 16.68 2.81 -8.36
CA LYS A 269 17.52 3.30 -7.26
C LYS A 269 17.98 2.15 -6.35
N LEU A 270 17.10 1.23 -5.98
CA LEU A 270 17.44 0.02 -5.24
C LEU A 270 18.46 -0.84 -6.00
N LYS A 271 18.22 -1.07 -7.30
CA LYS A 271 19.11 -1.83 -8.17
C LYS A 271 20.51 -1.19 -8.27
N LYS A 272 20.57 0.13 -8.47
CA LYS A 272 21.84 0.88 -8.51
C LYS A 272 22.60 0.85 -7.18
N ALA A 273 21.89 0.74 -6.06
CA ALA A 273 22.46 0.58 -4.73
C ALA A 273 22.87 -0.88 -4.43
N GLY A 274 22.77 -1.80 -5.39
CA GLY A 274 23.12 -3.22 -5.22
C GLY A 274 22.14 -3.97 -4.31
N ARG A 275 20.89 -3.46 -4.18
CA ARG A 275 19.86 -4.11 -3.35
C ARG A 275 19.06 -5.12 -4.18
N GLU A 276 18.61 -6.16 -3.51
CA GLU A 276 17.72 -7.13 -4.12
C GLU A 276 16.36 -6.49 -4.36
N VAL A 277 15.95 -6.36 -5.62
CA VAL A 277 14.65 -5.81 -6.02
C VAL A 277 14.07 -6.63 -7.17
N GLN A 278 12.79 -6.97 -7.02
CA GLN A 278 11.96 -7.49 -8.10
C GLN A 278 10.95 -6.42 -8.47
N LEU A 279 10.93 -6.00 -9.74
CA LEU A 279 9.98 -5.05 -10.29
C LEU A 279 9.10 -5.75 -11.30
N SER A 280 7.79 -5.65 -11.13
CA SER A 280 6.78 -6.12 -12.09
C SER A 280 5.88 -4.96 -12.48
N ASN A 281 6.01 -4.52 -13.74
CA ASN A 281 5.22 -3.46 -14.34
C ASN A 281 4.17 -4.09 -15.27
N TYR A 282 2.92 -4.13 -14.83
CA TYR A 282 1.82 -4.83 -15.51
C TYR A 282 1.27 -3.98 -16.65
N ALA A 283 1.43 -4.47 -17.88
CA ALA A 283 1.01 -3.78 -19.11
C ALA A 283 -0.50 -3.49 -19.11
N GLY A 284 -0.87 -2.23 -19.40
CA GLY A 284 -2.28 -1.82 -19.49
C GLY A 284 -3.02 -1.77 -18.15
N MET A 285 -2.34 -1.97 -17.02
CA MET A 285 -2.98 -1.92 -15.70
C MET A 285 -2.88 -0.53 -15.08
N PRO A 286 -3.99 -0.03 -14.47
CA PRO A 286 -4.04 1.24 -13.76
C PRO A 286 -3.53 1.12 -12.32
N HIS A 287 -3.70 2.19 -11.54
CA HIS A 287 -3.40 2.23 -10.12
C HIS A 287 -4.18 1.17 -9.32
N ASP A 288 -3.50 0.47 -8.43
CA ASP A 288 -4.06 -0.53 -7.48
C ASP A 288 -4.98 -1.57 -8.11
N PHE A 289 -4.73 -1.93 -9.38
CA PHE A 289 -5.53 -2.87 -10.16
C PHE A 289 -5.78 -4.22 -9.46
N MET A 290 -4.90 -4.61 -8.54
CA MET A 290 -5.01 -5.85 -7.77
C MET A 290 -6.09 -5.81 -6.67
N LEU A 291 -6.60 -4.64 -6.32
CA LEU A 291 -7.68 -4.50 -5.33
C LEU A 291 -9.06 -4.72 -5.96
N PHE A 292 -9.20 -4.50 -7.28
CA PHE A 292 -10.49 -4.57 -7.96
C PHE A 292 -10.83 -6.00 -8.39
N PRO A 293 -12.07 -6.46 -8.14
CA PRO A 293 -12.50 -7.77 -8.59
C PRO A 293 -12.65 -7.81 -10.12
N GLY A 294 -12.42 -8.99 -10.71
CA GLY A 294 -12.66 -9.22 -12.15
C GLY A 294 -11.54 -8.71 -13.06
N ILE A 295 -10.36 -8.42 -12.52
CA ILE A 295 -9.14 -8.10 -13.28
C ILE A 295 -8.18 -9.29 -13.16
N ASP A 296 -8.00 -10.06 -14.23
CA ASP A 296 -7.16 -11.28 -14.22
C ASP A 296 -5.68 -10.96 -13.88
N ASP A 297 -5.18 -9.81 -14.35
CA ASP A 297 -3.84 -9.34 -14.00
C ASP A 297 -3.74 -8.96 -12.54
N GLY A 298 -4.83 -8.54 -11.91
CA GLY A 298 -4.89 -8.31 -10.47
C GLY A 298 -4.68 -9.60 -9.68
N ASP A 299 -5.37 -10.67 -10.06
CA ASP A 299 -5.19 -11.99 -9.42
C ASP A 299 -3.77 -12.55 -9.66
N ARG A 300 -3.19 -12.32 -10.85
CA ARG A 300 -1.78 -12.68 -11.15
C ARG A 300 -0.80 -11.91 -10.30
N ALA A 301 -1.03 -10.61 -10.09
CA ALA A 301 -0.19 -9.78 -9.22
C ALA A 301 -0.25 -10.26 -7.76
N VAL A 302 -1.45 -10.56 -7.25
CA VAL A 302 -1.59 -11.13 -5.90
C VAL A 302 -0.85 -12.46 -5.77
N ALA A 303 -0.97 -13.35 -6.76
CA ALA A 303 -0.24 -14.62 -6.76
C ALA A 303 1.28 -14.42 -6.77
N GLU A 304 1.78 -13.41 -7.48
CA GLU A 304 3.19 -13.03 -7.50
C GLU A 304 3.65 -12.50 -6.13
N ILE A 305 2.89 -11.59 -5.52
CA ILE A 305 3.16 -11.06 -4.18
C ILE A 305 3.26 -12.19 -3.15
N VAL A 306 2.33 -13.14 -3.21
CA VAL A 306 2.31 -14.32 -2.33
C VAL A 306 3.56 -15.17 -2.53
N ARG A 307 3.93 -15.49 -3.78
CA ARG A 307 5.14 -16.28 -4.07
C ARG A 307 6.41 -15.60 -3.55
N TYR A 308 6.53 -14.30 -3.82
CA TYR A 308 7.66 -13.51 -3.36
C TYR A 308 7.75 -13.51 -1.83
N ALA A 309 6.67 -13.15 -1.15
CA ALA A 309 6.64 -13.10 0.30
C ALA A 309 6.96 -14.47 0.94
N LYS A 310 6.41 -15.57 0.41
CA LYS A 310 6.77 -16.94 0.85
C LYS A 310 8.26 -17.19 0.75
N SER A 311 8.89 -16.84 -0.36
CA SER A 311 10.34 -17.07 -0.58
C SER A 311 11.22 -16.31 0.41
N LYS A 312 10.74 -15.17 0.95
CA LYS A 312 11.48 -14.33 1.89
C LYS A 312 11.19 -14.65 3.36
N LEU A 313 10.03 -15.26 3.63
CA LEU A 313 9.55 -15.58 4.97
C LEU A 313 9.66 -17.08 5.33
N ALA A 314 10.20 -17.87 4.43
CA ALA A 314 10.51 -19.27 4.67
C ALA A 314 11.54 -19.46 5.80
#